data_59e64413973717415a50304548ed73fa
#
_entry.id   59e64413973717415a50304548ed73fa
#
_cell.length_a   1.000
_cell.length_b   1.000
_cell.length_c   1.000
_cell.angle_alpha   90.00
_cell.angle_beta   90.00
_cell.angle_gamma   90.00
#
_symmetry.space_group_name_H-M   'P 1'
#
loop_
_entity.id
_entity.type
_entity.pdbx_description
1 polymer ?
#
loop_
_entity_poly.entity_id
_entity_poly.type
_entity_poly.pdbx_seq_one_letter_code
_entity_poly.pdbx_strand_id
1 'polypeptide(L)'
;MTLRLSRRAYAEMFGPTTGDRVRLADTELLIEIERDFTTYGEEVKFGGGKVIRDGMGQSQRVAADVPDTVITNAVILDHWGIVKADIAIKHGRIAAIGKAGNPDIQPGVTIAIGAATEVIAGEGLIVTAGGIDTHIHFISPQQIDEALASGVTTMLGGGTGPATGTNATTCTPGPWHMERMLQAADGWPINLGFLGKGNASLPQPLVEQIAAGAIGLKLHEDWGTTPAAIDNCLSVADDTDTQVAIHTDTLNEAGFVESTVAAFKGRTIHTYHTEGAGGGHAPDILKVCGEMNVLPSSTNPTRPYTINTLDEHLDMLMVCHHLDPSIAEDLAFAESRIRRETIAAEDILHDLGALSMLSSDSQAMGRVGEVIIRTWQTAHKMKVQRGALPEDNARNDNFRAKRYVAKYTINPALTHGIAHEVGSIEPGKWADLVLWEPAFFGIKPSMILKGGMIAVAQMGDPNASIPTPQPVHYREMFATRGGALARTSLTFVSKLAADAGIAERYGLAKRIVPVRNCRNVTKADMIHNAWRPSISVDPETYDVIADGQLLTCEPATVLPMAQRYFLF
;
A
#
# COMPACT_ATOMS: atom_id res chain seq x y z
N MET A 1 23.20 18.40 41.99
CA MET A 1 21.78 18.73 41.75
C MET A 1 21.21 17.66 40.84
N THR A 2 20.22 16.88 41.29
CA THR A 2 19.61 15.83 40.46
C THR A 2 18.50 16.45 39.61
N LEU A 3 18.70 16.51 38.29
CA LEU A 3 17.65 16.94 37.37
C LEU A 3 16.53 15.90 37.37
N ARG A 4 15.30 16.33 37.60
CA ARG A 4 14.11 15.49 37.45
C ARG A 4 13.37 15.91 36.18
N LEU A 5 13.18 14.95 35.27
CA LEU A 5 12.43 15.14 34.05
C LEU A 5 11.16 14.28 34.08
N SER A 6 10.02 14.83 33.68
CA SER A 6 8.81 14.02 33.56
C SER A 6 8.93 13.07 32.38
N ARG A 7 8.25 11.91 32.44
CA ARG A 7 8.22 10.94 31.32
C ARG A 7 7.69 11.57 30.04
N ARG A 8 6.69 12.44 30.13
CA ARG A 8 6.15 13.17 29.00
C ARG A 8 7.20 14.08 28.35
N ALA A 9 7.89 14.90 29.14
CA ALA A 9 8.92 15.76 28.61
C ALA A 9 10.10 14.99 28.01
N TYR A 10 10.41 13.80 28.55
CA TYR A 10 11.41 12.92 27.99
C TYR A 10 10.97 12.35 26.62
N ALA A 11 9.72 11.88 26.51
CA ALA A 11 9.16 11.40 25.27
C ALA A 11 9.05 12.49 24.17
N GLU A 12 8.78 13.72 24.57
CA GLU A 12 8.80 14.88 23.65
C GLU A 12 10.22 15.17 23.10
N MET A 13 11.27 14.83 23.85
CA MET A 13 12.66 15.06 23.44
C MET A 13 13.25 13.89 22.63
N PHE A 14 12.92 12.64 23.01
CA PHE A 14 13.59 11.43 22.52
C PHE A 14 12.63 10.39 21.95
N GLY A 15 11.35 10.73 21.83
CA GLY A 15 10.32 9.80 21.43
C GLY A 15 9.80 8.90 22.57
N PRO A 16 8.65 8.24 22.38
CA PRO A 16 8.09 7.27 23.33
C PRO A 16 8.98 6.03 23.43
N THR A 17 8.91 5.33 24.55
CA THR A 17 9.66 4.09 24.80
C THR A 17 8.73 2.94 25.17
N THR A 18 9.26 1.74 25.41
CA THR A 18 8.51 0.51 25.74
C THR A 18 7.40 0.76 26.74
N GLY A 19 6.18 0.39 26.40
CA GLY A 19 4.96 0.55 27.20
C GLY A 19 4.30 1.94 27.11
N ASP A 20 4.91 2.91 26.42
CA ASP A 20 4.24 4.17 26.07
C ASP A 20 3.25 3.93 24.93
N ARG A 21 2.15 4.71 24.95
CA ARG A 21 1.09 4.61 23.96
C ARG A 21 1.01 5.85 23.11
N VAL A 22 0.75 5.64 21.82
CA VAL A 22 0.60 6.71 20.83
C VAL A 22 -0.77 6.54 20.17
N ARG A 23 -1.53 7.62 20.11
CA ARG A 23 -2.80 7.67 19.38
C ARG A 23 -2.54 7.93 17.90
N LEU A 24 -3.22 7.21 17.03
CA LEU A 24 -3.13 7.39 15.58
C LEU A 24 -4.14 8.45 15.14
N ALA A 25 -3.68 9.64 14.80
CA ALA A 25 -4.49 10.81 14.42
C ALA A 25 -5.60 11.10 15.47
N ASP A 26 -6.82 11.37 15.01
CA ASP A 26 -8.01 11.55 15.86
C ASP A 26 -8.88 10.30 15.94
N THR A 27 -8.30 9.13 15.65
CA THR A 27 -8.97 7.83 15.78
C THR A 27 -9.05 7.36 17.23
N GLU A 28 -9.81 6.30 17.50
CA GLU A 28 -9.77 5.59 18.79
C GLU A 28 -8.67 4.50 18.86
N LEU A 29 -7.80 4.44 17.85
CA LEU A 29 -6.71 3.46 17.80
C LEU A 29 -5.50 3.93 18.61
N LEU A 30 -5.04 3.07 19.51
CA LEU A 30 -3.87 3.29 20.35
C LEU A 30 -2.84 2.19 20.08
N ILE A 31 -1.65 2.58 19.66
CA ILE A 31 -0.50 1.67 19.58
C ILE A 31 0.36 1.79 20.83
N GLU A 32 0.92 0.68 21.32
CA GLU A 32 1.86 0.64 22.44
C GLU A 32 3.23 0.18 21.93
N ILE A 33 4.29 0.85 22.35
CA ILE A 33 5.65 0.50 21.95
C ILE A 33 6.01 -0.84 22.59
N GLU A 34 6.21 -1.87 21.78
CA GLU A 34 6.50 -3.24 22.21
C GLU A 34 7.93 -3.38 22.73
N ARG A 35 8.88 -2.69 22.08
CA ARG A 35 10.31 -2.73 22.40
C ARG A 35 11.02 -1.44 21.99
N ASP A 36 12.03 -1.07 22.77
CA ASP A 36 12.94 0.03 22.47
C ASP A 36 14.35 -0.52 22.17
N PHE A 37 14.81 -0.36 20.95
CA PHE A 37 16.15 -0.76 20.52
C PHE A 37 17.22 0.30 20.78
N THR A 38 16.81 1.56 21.05
CA THR A 38 17.75 2.67 21.26
C THR A 38 18.34 2.71 22.68
N THR A 39 17.74 1.97 23.61
CA THR A 39 18.03 1.95 25.05
C THR A 39 17.64 3.26 25.73
N TYR A 40 16.54 3.22 26.49
CA TYR A 40 16.02 4.36 27.25
C TYR A 40 17.10 5.01 28.14
N GLY A 41 17.32 6.29 27.96
CA GLY A 41 18.32 7.08 28.68
C GLY A 41 19.67 7.18 27.97
N GLU A 42 19.84 6.51 26.84
CA GLU A 42 21.10 6.48 26.07
C GLU A 42 20.92 6.87 24.61
N GLU A 43 19.78 7.48 24.27
CA GLU A 43 19.47 7.88 22.91
C GLU A 43 20.45 8.93 22.40
N VAL A 44 20.75 8.86 21.12
CA VAL A 44 21.48 9.92 20.42
C VAL A 44 20.52 10.87 19.73
N LYS A 45 20.87 12.15 19.67
CA LYS A 45 20.08 13.20 19.02
C LYS A 45 20.99 14.21 18.38
N PHE A 46 20.59 14.70 17.19
CA PHE A 46 21.23 15.81 16.50
C PHE A 46 20.69 17.16 16.97
N GLY A 47 21.54 18.20 16.99
CA GLY A 47 21.16 19.57 17.29
C GLY A 47 22.23 20.32 18.06
N GLY A 48 22.06 21.64 18.21
CA GLY A 48 22.96 22.48 19.01
C GLY A 48 23.04 21.98 20.45
N GLY A 49 24.23 21.68 20.92
CA GLY A 49 24.46 21.13 22.26
C GLY A 49 24.02 19.68 22.47
N LYS A 50 23.60 18.96 21.43
CA LYS A 50 23.21 17.53 21.50
C LYS A 50 24.41 16.60 21.25
N VAL A 51 24.20 15.28 21.39
CA VAL A 51 25.30 14.31 21.44
C VAL A 51 25.88 13.95 20.07
N ILE A 52 25.16 14.07 18.95
CA ILE A 52 25.71 13.78 17.63
C ILE A 52 26.66 14.90 17.22
N ARG A 53 27.91 14.78 17.69
CA ARG A 53 29.02 15.67 17.42
C ARG A 53 30.31 14.86 17.35
N ASP A 54 31.31 15.38 16.67
CA ASP A 54 32.62 14.76 16.53
C ASP A 54 33.24 14.31 17.86
N GLY A 55 33.66 13.08 17.93
CA GLY A 55 34.25 12.44 19.14
C GLY A 55 33.25 12.16 20.26
N MET A 56 31.93 12.44 20.03
CA MET A 56 30.87 12.08 20.96
C MET A 56 29.96 11.03 20.31
N GLY A 57 28.73 11.34 19.92
CA GLY A 57 27.85 10.44 19.20
C GLY A 57 28.27 10.15 17.75
N GLN A 58 29.15 10.98 17.17
CA GLN A 58 29.78 10.73 15.88
C GLN A 58 31.16 10.12 16.07
N SER A 59 31.39 8.99 15.41
CA SER A 59 32.67 8.28 15.40
C SER A 59 33.61 8.79 14.32
N GLN A 60 34.89 8.31 14.35
CA GLN A 60 35.91 8.64 13.36
C GLN A 60 35.90 7.66 12.15
N ARG A 61 34.87 6.85 11.99
CA ARG A 61 34.76 5.86 10.92
C ARG A 61 34.55 6.54 9.56
N VAL A 62 35.09 5.90 8.53
CA VAL A 62 35.01 6.37 7.14
C VAL A 62 33.67 6.03 6.52
N ALA A 63 33.34 6.65 5.38
CA ALA A 63 32.07 6.49 4.68
C ALA A 63 31.72 5.01 4.37
N ALA A 64 32.70 4.14 4.15
CA ALA A 64 32.45 2.71 3.90
C ALA A 64 31.82 1.99 5.11
N ASP A 65 32.15 2.42 6.33
CA ASP A 65 31.81 1.74 7.58
C ASP A 65 30.58 2.35 8.29
N VAL A 66 29.98 3.39 7.72
CA VAL A 66 28.81 4.08 8.30
C VAL A 66 27.66 4.19 7.30
N PRO A 67 26.40 4.33 7.75
CA PRO A 67 25.28 4.57 6.87
C PRO A 67 25.39 5.93 6.15
N ASP A 68 24.72 6.06 5.01
CA ASP A 68 24.60 7.32 4.31
C ASP A 68 23.60 8.23 5.03
N THR A 69 22.53 7.64 5.59
CA THR A 69 21.51 8.34 6.38
C THR A 69 21.13 7.50 7.60
N VAL A 70 20.85 8.17 8.71
CA VAL A 70 20.23 7.58 9.90
C VAL A 70 18.97 8.35 10.27
N ILE A 71 17.87 7.64 10.52
CA ILE A 71 16.66 8.19 11.13
C ILE A 71 16.74 7.83 12.62
N THR A 72 16.78 8.84 13.51
CA THR A 72 16.98 8.60 14.95
C THR A 72 15.68 8.49 15.72
N ASN A 73 15.60 7.57 16.70
CA ASN A 73 14.54 7.49 17.72
C ASN A 73 13.10 7.41 17.18
N ALA A 74 12.91 6.82 16.01
CA ALA A 74 11.60 6.70 15.37
C ALA A 74 10.76 5.57 15.97
N VAL A 75 9.44 5.73 15.97
CA VAL A 75 8.49 4.64 16.19
C VAL A 75 8.23 3.95 14.87
N ILE A 76 8.75 2.76 14.69
CA ILE A 76 8.44 1.92 13.54
C ILE A 76 7.09 1.26 13.77
N LEU A 77 6.13 1.45 12.85
CA LEU A 77 4.89 0.69 12.76
C LEU A 77 4.94 -0.17 11.51
N ASP A 78 5.13 -1.46 11.70
CA ASP A 78 5.19 -2.43 10.62
C ASP A 78 4.45 -3.73 11.02
N HIS A 79 4.19 -4.61 10.06
CA HIS A 79 3.52 -5.89 10.30
C HIS A 79 4.22 -6.78 11.33
N TRP A 80 5.55 -6.68 11.45
CA TRP A 80 6.35 -7.49 12.36
C TRP A 80 6.48 -6.91 13.77
N GLY A 81 6.16 -5.64 13.98
CA GLY A 81 6.26 -5.02 15.31
C GLY A 81 5.98 -3.51 15.33
N ILE A 82 5.80 -3.02 16.55
CA ILE A 82 5.67 -1.60 16.88
C ILE A 82 6.79 -1.27 17.85
N VAL A 83 7.88 -0.71 17.32
CA VAL A 83 9.12 -0.58 18.10
C VAL A 83 9.73 0.82 17.96
N LYS A 84 10.44 1.27 19.00
CA LYS A 84 11.33 2.43 18.88
C LYS A 84 12.71 1.96 18.43
N ALA A 85 13.26 2.58 17.39
CA ALA A 85 14.57 2.25 16.87
C ALA A 85 15.18 3.41 16.07
N ASP A 86 16.50 3.33 15.87
CA ASP A 86 17.18 4.07 14.82
C ASP A 86 17.22 3.20 13.55
N ILE A 87 17.07 3.85 12.38
CA ILE A 87 17.06 3.17 11.07
C ILE A 87 18.27 3.66 10.28
N ALA A 88 19.16 2.75 9.92
CA ALA A 88 20.31 3.02 9.05
C ALA A 88 19.96 2.76 7.59
N ILE A 89 20.33 3.69 6.72
CA ILE A 89 20.14 3.56 5.27
C ILE A 89 21.52 3.65 4.59
N LYS A 90 21.80 2.70 3.70
CA LYS A 90 23.05 2.63 2.93
C LYS A 90 22.74 2.27 1.48
N HIS A 91 23.24 3.07 0.53
CA HIS A 91 23.05 2.84 -0.91
C HIS A 91 21.59 2.63 -1.31
N GLY A 92 20.67 3.42 -0.71
CA GLY A 92 19.24 3.37 -0.98
C GLY A 92 18.49 2.21 -0.29
N ARG A 93 19.16 1.41 0.54
CA ARG A 93 18.57 0.27 1.24
C ARG A 93 18.60 0.46 2.74
N ILE A 94 17.64 -0.12 3.43
CA ILE A 94 17.68 -0.27 4.88
C ILE A 94 18.85 -1.19 5.22
N ALA A 95 19.84 -0.66 5.92
CA ALA A 95 21.04 -1.41 6.27
C ALA A 95 20.92 -2.09 7.64
N ALA A 96 20.30 -1.41 8.60
CA ALA A 96 20.10 -1.92 9.95
C ALA A 96 18.95 -1.19 10.66
N ILE A 97 18.38 -1.84 11.67
CA ILE A 97 17.44 -1.29 12.65
C ILE A 97 18.04 -1.57 14.02
N GLY A 98 18.23 -0.53 14.86
CA GLY A 98 18.90 -0.75 16.13
C GLY A 98 19.19 0.53 16.90
N LYS A 99 20.38 0.62 17.50
CA LYS A 99 20.87 1.76 18.27
C LYS A 99 22.00 2.45 17.53
N ALA A 100 21.79 3.71 17.16
CA ALA A 100 22.79 4.54 16.51
C ALA A 100 23.69 5.24 17.54
N GLY A 101 24.91 5.61 17.12
CA GLY A 101 25.84 6.36 17.95
C GLY A 101 27.30 6.10 17.60
N ASN A 102 28.16 6.31 18.59
CA ASN A 102 29.60 6.06 18.50
C ASN A 102 29.95 4.80 19.30
N PRO A 103 30.25 3.68 18.63
CA PRO A 103 30.55 2.41 19.32
C PRO A 103 31.84 2.44 20.13
N ASP A 104 32.71 3.43 19.91
CA ASP A 104 34.01 3.53 20.60
C ASP A 104 33.84 4.09 22.03
N ILE A 105 32.74 4.77 22.32
CA ILE A 105 32.46 5.39 23.63
C ILE A 105 31.12 4.98 24.25
N GLN A 106 30.23 4.37 23.50
CA GLN A 106 28.90 4.01 23.96
C GLN A 106 28.63 2.52 23.71
N PRO A 107 28.30 1.74 24.75
CA PRO A 107 28.04 0.31 24.59
C PRO A 107 26.71 0.07 23.86
N GLY A 108 26.60 -1.09 23.19
CA GLY A 108 25.39 -1.55 22.53
C GLY A 108 25.04 -0.84 21.23
N VAL A 109 25.89 0.05 20.73
CA VAL A 109 25.70 0.70 19.42
C VAL A 109 25.86 -0.34 18.32
N THR A 110 24.82 -0.46 17.48
CA THR A 110 24.78 -1.35 16.31
C THR A 110 24.87 -0.59 14.99
N ILE A 111 24.66 0.74 15.02
CA ILE A 111 24.69 1.64 13.87
C ILE A 111 25.69 2.76 14.17
N ALA A 112 26.88 2.69 13.59
CA ALA A 112 27.90 3.71 13.81
C ALA A 112 27.58 4.97 12.99
N ILE A 113 27.50 6.13 13.65
CA ILE A 113 27.38 7.43 12.98
C ILE A 113 28.79 7.95 12.68
N GLY A 114 29.01 8.47 11.48
CA GLY A 114 30.28 9.09 11.06
C GLY A 114 30.07 10.42 10.36
N ALA A 115 31.15 11.06 9.96
CA ALA A 115 31.10 12.35 9.24
C ALA A 115 30.37 12.27 7.88
N ALA A 116 30.23 11.07 7.31
CA ALA A 116 29.51 10.83 6.06
C ALA A 116 28.01 10.48 6.25
N THR A 117 27.50 10.53 7.47
CA THR A 117 26.12 10.17 7.79
C THR A 117 25.24 11.41 7.91
N GLU A 118 24.19 11.50 7.08
CA GLU A 118 23.11 12.47 7.27
C GLU A 118 22.16 12.00 8.38
N VAL A 119 21.55 12.92 9.09
CA VAL A 119 20.67 12.62 10.22
C VAL A 119 19.27 13.18 9.96
N ILE A 120 18.28 12.31 10.01
CA ILE A 120 16.86 12.68 10.01
C ILE A 120 16.32 12.46 11.44
N ALA A 121 15.78 13.52 12.05
CA ALA A 121 15.17 13.44 13.36
C ALA A 121 13.85 12.66 13.30
N GLY A 122 13.80 11.50 13.92
CA GLY A 122 12.61 10.66 14.02
C GLY A 122 11.92 10.74 15.38
N GLU A 123 12.44 11.53 16.29
CA GLU A 123 11.90 11.69 17.65
C GLU A 123 10.45 12.17 17.61
N GLY A 124 9.56 11.31 18.14
CA GLY A 124 8.12 11.58 18.15
C GLY A 124 7.40 11.33 16.82
N LEU A 125 8.10 10.86 15.77
CA LEU A 125 7.50 10.46 14.51
C LEU A 125 7.22 8.96 14.46
N ILE A 126 6.16 8.59 13.73
CA ILE A 126 5.89 7.22 13.31
C ILE A 126 6.50 7.03 11.92
N VAL A 127 7.19 5.91 11.70
CA VAL A 127 7.73 5.53 10.39
C VAL A 127 7.06 4.25 9.92
N THR A 128 6.52 4.29 8.70
CA THR A 128 5.97 3.12 8.01
C THR A 128 6.72 2.86 6.71
N ALA A 129 6.63 1.64 6.21
CA ALA A 129 6.99 1.39 4.81
C ALA A 129 6.08 2.20 3.89
N GLY A 130 6.57 2.58 2.72
CA GLY A 130 5.75 3.24 1.72
C GLY A 130 4.60 2.37 1.23
N GLY A 131 3.44 2.96 1.03
CA GLY A 131 2.24 2.29 0.56
C GLY A 131 2.40 1.74 -0.86
N ILE A 132 1.71 0.66 -1.15
CA ILE A 132 1.64 -0.01 -2.45
C ILE A 132 0.19 -0.09 -2.88
N ASP A 133 -0.15 0.55 -3.98
CA ASP A 133 -1.45 0.44 -4.61
C ASP A 133 -1.38 -0.47 -5.84
N THR A 134 -2.17 -1.51 -5.85
CA THR A 134 -2.14 -2.56 -6.89
C THR A 134 -3.30 -2.48 -7.88
N HIS A 135 -4.12 -1.44 -7.79
CA HIS A 135 -5.28 -1.27 -8.67
C HIS A 135 -5.32 0.16 -9.24
N ILE A 136 -4.45 0.41 -10.21
CA ILE A 136 -4.29 1.72 -10.83
C ILE A 136 -4.73 1.69 -12.28
N HIS A 137 -5.67 2.58 -12.64
CA HIS A 137 -5.93 2.97 -14.01
C HIS A 137 -5.00 4.14 -14.38
N PHE A 138 -4.01 3.90 -15.22
CA PHE A 138 -3.08 4.95 -15.65
C PHE A 138 -3.74 5.86 -16.71
N ILE A 139 -4.75 6.63 -16.27
CA ILE A 139 -5.51 7.58 -17.10
C ILE A 139 -4.75 8.91 -17.18
N SER A 140 -4.33 9.46 -16.03
CA SER A 140 -3.54 10.68 -16.02
C SER A 140 -2.28 10.53 -15.15
N PRO A 141 -1.14 11.07 -15.56
CA PRO A 141 0.09 10.96 -14.78
C PRO A 141 0.08 11.81 -13.50
N GLN A 142 -0.79 12.82 -13.39
CA GLN A 142 -0.88 13.70 -12.22
C GLN A 142 -1.29 12.96 -10.94
N GLN A 143 -1.96 11.81 -11.05
CA GLN A 143 -2.25 10.97 -9.89
C GLN A 143 -1.00 10.47 -9.15
N ILE A 144 0.18 10.50 -9.80
CA ILE A 144 1.45 10.09 -9.19
C ILE A 144 1.87 11.07 -8.08
N ASP A 145 1.63 12.36 -8.27
CA ASP A 145 1.92 13.38 -7.27
C ASP A 145 1.01 13.20 -6.03
N GLU A 146 -0.28 12.87 -6.27
CA GLU A 146 -1.24 12.56 -5.21
C GLU A 146 -0.85 11.27 -4.45
N ALA A 147 -0.41 10.24 -5.17
CA ALA A 147 0.09 9.01 -4.56
C ALA A 147 1.25 9.30 -3.61
N LEU A 148 2.28 10.00 -4.08
CA LEU A 148 3.44 10.36 -3.26
C LEU A 148 3.03 11.20 -2.06
N ALA A 149 2.24 12.26 -2.27
CA ALA A 149 1.79 13.14 -1.19
C ALA A 149 0.99 12.41 -0.10
N SER A 150 0.35 11.29 -0.44
CA SER A 150 -0.39 10.45 0.51
C SER A 150 0.45 9.37 1.20
N GLY A 151 1.71 9.17 0.79
CA GLY A 151 2.59 8.12 1.31
C GLY A 151 2.58 6.80 0.50
N VAL A 152 1.90 6.77 -0.64
CA VAL A 152 1.99 5.65 -1.60
C VAL A 152 3.25 5.83 -2.44
N THR A 153 4.15 4.86 -2.38
CA THR A 153 5.47 4.92 -3.05
C THR A 153 5.61 3.95 -4.20
N THR A 154 4.61 3.08 -4.39
CA THR A 154 4.58 2.07 -5.46
C THR A 154 3.17 1.97 -6.02
N MET A 155 3.04 2.05 -7.35
CA MET A 155 1.78 1.93 -8.07
C MET A 155 1.89 0.82 -9.11
N LEU A 156 0.96 -0.14 -9.05
CA LEU A 156 0.85 -1.25 -9.98
C LEU A 156 -0.55 -1.25 -10.62
N GLY A 157 -0.60 -1.44 -11.92
CA GLY A 157 -1.86 -1.43 -12.65
C GLY A 157 -1.65 -1.40 -14.15
N GLY A 158 -2.56 -0.82 -14.89
CA GLY A 158 -2.43 -0.73 -16.34
C GLY A 158 -3.16 0.47 -16.93
N GLY A 159 -2.85 0.77 -18.16
CA GLY A 159 -3.47 1.86 -18.92
C GLY A 159 -2.48 2.56 -19.83
N THR A 160 -3.01 3.51 -20.62
CA THR A 160 -2.25 4.23 -21.67
C THR A 160 -2.72 5.67 -21.81
N GLY A 161 -3.32 6.24 -20.77
CA GLY A 161 -4.00 7.53 -20.84
C GLY A 161 -5.53 7.37 -20.87
N PRO A 162 -6.30 8.43 -21.15
CA PRO A 162 -7.76 8.43 -21.12
C PRO A 162 -8.39 7.72 -22.34
N ALA A 163 -7.89 6.55 -22.65
CA ALA A 163 -8.45 5.67 -23.67
C ALA A 163 -9.62 4.87 -23.08
N THR A 164 -10.61 4.53 -23.89
CA THR A 164 -11.80 3.79 -23.43
C THR A 164 -11.45 2.48 -22.73
N GLY A 165 -10.49 1.72 -23.26
CA GLY A 165 -10.02 0.51 -22.61
C GLY A 165 -9.33 0.75 -21.25
N THR A 166 -8.61 1.85 -21.08
CA THR A 166 -8.01 2.22 -19.80
C THR A 166 -9.05 2.71 -18.78
N ASN A 167 -10.06 3.46 -19.25
CA ASN A 167 -11.14 3.94 -18.37
C ASN A 167 -11.88 2.78 -17.72
N ALA A 168 -12.16 1.73 -18.47
CA ALA A 168 -12.86 0.55 -17.97
C ALA A 168 -11.92 -0.46 -17.30
N THR A 169 -10.68 -0.61 -17.78
CA THR A 169 -9.80 -1.72 -17.40
C THR A 169 -8.38 -1.27 -17.02
N THR A 170 -7.71 -2.01 -16.18
CA THR A 170 -6.31 -1.75 -15.77
C THR A 170 -5.32 -2.49 -16.68
N CYS A 171 -5.45 -2.31 -17.99
CA CYS A 171 -4.63 -3.02 -18.99
C CYS A 171 -3.75 -2.08 -19.78
N THR A 172 -2.46 -2.41 -19.90
CA THR A 172 -1.53 -1.82 -20.87
C THR A 172 -1.33 -2.84 -21.99
N PRO A 173 -2.05 -2.72 -23.13
CA PRO A 173 -2.12 -3.80 -24.10
C PRO A 173 -0.96 -3.77 -25.10
N GLY A 174 -0.36 -4.94 -25.30
CA GLY A 174 0.61 -5.20 -26.35
C GLY A 174 2.00 -4.57 -26.15
N PRO A 175 2.99 -5.03 -26.92
CA PRO A 175 4.39 -4.64 -26.75
C PRO A 175 4.65 -3.14 -26.96
N TRP A 176 3.99 -2.52 -27.92
CA TRP A 176 4.20 -1.11 -28.23
C TRP A 176 3.80 -0.18 -27.09
N HIS A 177 2.60 -0.37 -26.53
CA HIS A 177 2.13 0.43 -25.39
C HIS A 177 2.96 0.14 -24.14
N MET A 178 3.30 -1.13 -23.91
CA MET A 178 4.14 -1.52 -22.77
C MET A 178 5.50 -0.80 -22.80
N GLU A 179 6.16 -0.77 -23.95
CA GLU A 179 7.42 -0.03 -24.12
C GLU A 179 7.24 1.46 -23.82
N ARG A 180 6.21 2.11 -24.41
CA ARG A 180 5.95 3.56 -24.18
C ARG A 180 5.65 3.87 -22.72
N MET A 181 4.85 3.04 -22.04
CA MET A 181 4.52 3.24 -20.63
C MET A 181 5.73 3.02 -19.71
N LEU A 182 6.60 2.05 -20.00
CA LEU A 182 7.85 1.86 -19.27
C LEU A 182 8.80 3.06 -19.46
N GLN A 183 8.87 3.63 -20.66
CA GLN A 183 9.65 4.84 -20.92
C GLN A 183 9.06 6.08 -20.22
N ALA A 184 7.73 6.21 -20.17
CA ALA A 184 7.07 7.27 -19.41
C ALA A 184 7.33 7.13 -17.89
N ALA A 185 7.34 5.90 -17.38
CA ALA A 185 7.62 5.59 -15.98
C ALA A 185 9.02 6.06 -15.54
N ASP A 186 9.96 6.13 -16.46
CA ASP A 186 11.36 6.49 -16.19
C ASP A 186 11.53 7.93 -15.64
N GLY A 187 10.57 8.81 -15.98
CA GLY A 187 10.54 10.20 -15.53
C GLY A 187 9.80 10.47 -14.21
N TRP A 188 9.28 9.45 -13.51
CA TRP A 188 8.46 9.63 -12.31
C TRP A 188 9.14 9.13 -11.04
N PRO A 189 9.13 9.90 -9.92
CA PRO A 189 9.83 9.56 -8.68
C PRO A 189 9.06 8.54 -7.81
N ILE A 190 8.48 7.53 -8.44
CA ILE A 190 7.71 6.46 -7.79
C ILE A 190 8.07 5.11 -8.40
N ASN A 191 7.87 4.03 -7.68
CA ASN A 191 8.04 2.69 -8.27
C ASN A 191 6.79 2.34 -9.08
N LEU A 192 6.99 1.80 -10.26
CA LEU A 192 5.91 1.48 -11.19
C LEU A 192 6.05 0.08 -11.77
N GLY A 193 4.91 -0.53 -12.08
CA GLY A 193 4.82 -1.79 -12.83
C GLY A 193 3.48 -1.88 -13.55
N PHE A 194 3.49 -2.43 -14.78
CA PHE A 194 2.31 -2.43 -15.64
C PHE A 194 1.79 -3.84 -15.90
N LEU A 195 0.45 -3.99 -15.87
CA LEU A 195 -0.25 -5.21 -16.22
C LEU A 195 -0.61 -5.20 -17.71
N GLY A 196 -0.35 -6.30 -18.39
CA GLY A 196 -0.82 -6.55 -19.74
C GLY A 196 -2.29 -6.96 -19.77
N LYS A 197 -2.91 -6.95 -20.96
CA LYS A 197 -4.27 -7.45 -21.17
C LYS A 197 -4.28 -8.96 -21.16
N GLY A 198 -5.01 -9.57 -20.19
CA GLY A 198 -5.07 -11.02 -20.00
C GLY A 198 -6.09 -11.75 -20.86
N ASN A 199 -7.04 -11.03 -21.46
CA ASN A 199 -8.14 -11.60 -22.23
C ASN A 199 -7.70 -12.04 -23.62
N ALA A 200 -7.23 -13.28 -23.72
CA ALA A 200 -6.93 -13.99 -24.97
C ALA A 200 -7.10 -15.50 -24.78
N SER A 201 -7.62 -16.17 -25.81
CA SER A 201 -7.84 -17.62 -25.80
C SER A 201 -6.63 -18.43 -26.28
N LEU A 202 -5.56 -17.76 -26.73
CA LEU A 202 -4.30 -18.38 -27.13
C LEU A 202 -3.14 -17.77 -26.33
N PRO A 203 -2.08 -18.53 -26.02
CA PRO A 203 -0.98 -18.07 -25.17
C PRO A 203 -0.11 -16.98 -25.82
N GLN A 204 0.11 -17.03 -27.13
CA GLN A 204 1.06 -16.16 -27.82
C GLN A 204 0.85 -14.66 -27.55
N PRO A 205 -0.36 -14.08 -27.68
CA PRO A 205 -0.60 -12.68 -27.41
C PRO A 205 -0.34 -12.26 -25.97
N LEU A 206 -0.37 -13.20 -25.01
CA LEU A 206 -0.08 -12.95 -23.60
C LEU A 206 1.42 -12.99 -23.33
N VAL A 207 2.11 -13.98 -23.88
CA VAL A 207 3.58 -14.11 -23.77
C VAL A 207 4.30 -12.89 -24.33
N GLU A 208 3.83 -12.33 -25.46
CA GLU A 208 4.40 -11.11 -26.04
C GLU A 208 4.36 -9.91 -25.09
N GLN A 209 3.29 -9.75 -24.34
CA GLN A 209 3.15 -8.67 -23.36
C GLN A 209 4.06 -8.88 -22.14
N ILE A 210 4.17 -10.11 -21.65
CA ILE A 210 5.11 -10.45 -20.57
C ILE A 210 6.56 -10.21 -21.04
N ALA A 211 6.92 -10.64 -22.24
CA ALA A 211 8.26 -10.41 -22.83
C ALA A 211 8.55 -8.93 -23.09
N ALA A 212 7.51 -8.11 -23.25
CA ALA A 212 7.62 -6.65 -23.39
C ALA A 212 7.75 -5.91 -22.05
N GLY A 213 7.63 -6.59 -20.91
CA GLY A 213 7.86 -6.01 -19.60
C GLY A 213 6.67 -5.99 -18.65
N ALA A 214 5.51 -6.52 -19.05
CA ALA A 214 4.38 -6.62 -18.14
C ALA A 214 4.75 -7.44 -16.89
N ILE A 215 4.39 -6.94 -15.70
CA ILE A 215 4.62 -7.65 -14.42
C ILE A 215 3.60 -8.76 -14.18
N GLY A 216 2.55 -8.79 -14.98
CA GLY A 216 1.43 -9.70 -14.86
C GLY A 216 0.37 -9.37 -15.90
N LEU A 217 -0.76 -10.02 -15.76
CA LEU A 217 -1.88 -9.90 -16.70
C LEU A 217 -3.16 -9.52 -15.97
N LYS A 218 -4.00 -8.72 -16.60
CA LYS A 218 -5.32 -8.32 -16.09
C LYS A 218 -6.44 -8.91 -16.93
N LEU A 219 -7.34 -9.61 -16.27
CA LEU A 219 -8.60 -10.09 -16.83
C LEU A 219 -9.73 -9.11 -16.47
N HIS A 220 -10.53 -8.73 -17.45
CA HIS A 220 -11.68 -7.85 -17.29
C HIS A 220 -12.85 -8.29 -18.19
N GLU A 221 -14.08 -8.24 -17.69
CA GLU A 221 -15.27 -8.67 -18.41
C GLU A 221 -15.48 -7.96 -19.75
N ASP A 222 -15.21 -6.64 -19.79
CA ASP A 222 -15.35 -5.82 -21.00
C ASP A 222 -14.53 -6.34 -22.19
N TRP A 223 -13.52 -7.16 -21.91
CA TRP A 223 -12.70 -7.85 -22.92
C TRP A 223 -13.12 -9.29 -23.16
N GLY A 224 -14.17 -9.78 -22.49
CA GLY A 224 -14.63 -11.18 -22.57
C GLY A 224 -13.81 -12.12 -21.67
N THR A 225 -14.21 -12.28 -20.42
CA THR A 225 -13.52 -13.14 -19.43
C THR A 225 -14.19 -14.53 -19.36
N THR A 226 -14.13 -15.29 -20.45
CA THR A 226 -14.61 -16.68 -20.50
C THR A 226 -13.74 -17.61 -19.64
N PRO A 227 -14.25 -18.78 -19.19
CA PRO A 227 -13.42 -19.80 -18.53
C PRO A 227 -12.17 -20.18 -19.32
N ALA A 228 -12.25 -20.21 -20.65
CA ALA A 228 -11.10 -20.49 -21.51
C ALA A 228 -10.05 -19.36 -21.47
N ALA A 229 -10.47 -18.08 -21.45
CA ALA A 229 -9.56 -16.95 -21.31
C ALA A 229 -8.89 -16.95 -19.94
N ILE A 230 -9.62 -17.24 -18.87
CA ILE A 230 -9.07 -17.37 -17.50
C ILE A 230 -8.02 -18.49 -17.47
N ASP A 231 -8.35 -19.67 -17.97
CA ASP A 231 -7.45 -20.83 -17.98
C ASP A 231 -6.16 -20.54 -18.76
N ASN A 232 -6.28 -19.97 -19.96
CA ASN A 232 -5.13 -19.61 -20.78
C ASN A 232 -4.25 -18.55 -20.10
N CYS A 233 -4.87 -17.51 -19.52
CA CYS A 233 -4.16 -16.46 -18.83
C CYS A 233 -3.35 -16.99 -17.63
N LEU A 234 -3.96 -17.83 -16.81
CA LEU A 234 -3.31 -18.46 -15.65
C LEU A 234 -2.21 -19.43 -16.09
N SER A 235 -2.37 -20.16 -17.20
CA SER A 235 -1.33 -21.05 -17.71
C SER A 235 -0.08 -20.28 -18.14
N VAL A 236 -0.25 -19.16 -18.85
CA VAL A 236 0.88 -18.30 -19.22
C VAL A 236 1.54 -17.69 -17.99
N ALA A 237 0.75 -17.30 -17.00
CA ALA A 237 1.28 -16.77 -15.75
C ALA A 237 2.09 -17.80 -14.96
N ASP A 238 1.65 -19.07 -14.93
CA ASP A 238 2.39 -20.18 -14.29
C ASP A 238 3.74 -20.41 -14.99
N ASP A 239 3.77 -20.37 -16.31
CA ASP A 239 5.00 -20.56 -17.11
C ASP A 239 6.00 -19.38 -16.95
N THR A 240 5.52 -18.20 -16.59
CA THR A 240 6.33 -16.96 -16.54
C THR A 240 6.57 -16.39 -15.15
N ASP A 241 6.05 -17.05 -14.11
CA ASP A 241 6.06 -16.58 -12.70
C ASP A 241 5.57 -15.13 -12.56
N THR A 242 4.42 -14.83 -13.16
CA THR A 242 3.78 -13.52 -13.11
C THR A 242 2.40 -13.60 -12.44
N GLN A 243 1.87 -12.47 -11.93
CA GLN A 243 0.56 -12.45 -11.30
C GLN A 243 -0.55 -12.27 -12.33
N VAL A 244 -1.73 -12.83 -12.03
CA VAL A 244 -2.98 -12.50 -12.72
C VAL A 244 -3.89 -11.75 -11.77
N ALA A 245 -4.35 -10.58 -12.19
CA ALA A 245 -5.41 -9.85 -11.51
C ALA A 245 -6.72 -9.99 -12.29
N ILE A 246 -7.84 -10.18 -11.58
CA ILE A 246 -9.15 -10.30 -12.19
C ILE A 246 -10.12 -9.27 -11.62
N HIS A 247 -10.84 -8.57 -12.48
CA HIS A 247 -12.03 -7.82 -12.15
C HIS A 247 -13.12 -8.82 -11.73
N THR A 248 -13.58 -8.73 -10.48
CA THR A 248 -14.32 -9.83 -9.85
C THR A 248 -15.82 -9.69 -9.96
N ASP A 249 -16.32 -9.27 -11.05
CA ASP A 249 -17.75 -9.26 -11.22
C ASP A 249 -18.27 -10.48 -11.95
N THR A 250 -17.64 -11.53 -12.04
CA THR A 250 -18.07 -12.88 -12.37
C THR A 250 -18.98 -13.09 -13.52
N LEU A 251 -19.29 -12.07 -14.23
CA LEU A 251 -20.19 -12.23 -15.33
C LEU A 251 -19.45 -12.33 -16.61
N ASN A 252 -18.24 -12.81 -16.51
CA ASN A 252 -17.79 -13.64 -17.57
C ASN A 252 -19.02 -14.44 -18.02
N GLU A 253 -19.43 -14.39 -19.18
CA GLU A 253 -20.57 -15.04 -19.82
C GLU A 253 -21.06 -16.37 -19.20
N ALA A 254 -20.43 -16.85 -18.11
CA ALA A 254 -20.81 -18.05 -17.35
C ALA A 254 -21.86 -17.78 -16.25
N GLY A 255 -21.93 -16.58 -15.71
CA GLY A 255 -22.99 -16.14 -14.81
C GLY A 255 -22.95 -16.63 -13.36
N PHE A 256 -21.98 -17.47 -12.96
CA PHE A 256 -21.91 -18.08 -11.63
C PHE A 256 -20.49 -18.03 -11.07
N VAL A 257 -20.36 -17.73 -9.77
CA VAL A 257 -19.06 -17.72 -9.05
C VAL A 257 -18.34 -19.06 -9.16
N GLU A 258 -19.08 -20.16 -9.03
CA GLU A 258 -18.52 -21.51 -9.11
C GLU A 258 -17.84 -21.80 -10.45
N SER A 259 -18.37 -21.28 -11.55
CA SER A 259 -17.76 -21.43 -12.88
C SER A 259 -16.44 -20.69 -12.98
N THR A 260 -16.35 -19.51 -12.39
CA THR A 260 -15.12 -18.71 -12.32
C THR A 260 -14.07 -19.40 -11.46
N VAL A 261 -14.44 -19.82 -10.24
CA VAL A 261 -13.55 -20.55 -9.33
C VAL A 261 -13.05 -21.85 -9.96
N ALA A 262 -13.93 -22.59 -10.65
CA ALA A 262 -13.55 -23.80 -11.39
C ALA A 262 -12.51 -23.52 -12.49
N ALA A 263 -12.61 -22.37 -13.17
CA ALA A 263 -11.63 -21.95 -14.18
C ALA A 263 -10.26 -21.62 -13.60
N PHE A 264 -10.18 -21.21 -12.33
CA PHE A 264 -8.90 -20.98 -11.64
C PHE A 264 -8.10 -22.27 -11.46
N LYS A 265 -8.76 -23.41 -11.33
CA LYS A 265 -8.13 -24.73 -11.14
C LYS A 265 -7.13 -24.75 -9.96
N GLY A 266 -7.43 -24.03 -8.89
CA GLY A 266 -6.57 -23.92 -7.71
C GLY A 266 -5.30 -23.09 -7.89
N ARG A 267 -5.13 -22.39 -9.01
CA ARG A 267 -3.97 -21.53 -9.30
C ARG A 267 -4.14 -20.16 -8.64
N THR A 268 -3.03 -19.59 -8.20
CA THR A 268 -3.01 -18.27 -7.55
C THR A 268 -3.55 -17.16 -8.45
N ILE A 269 -4.45 -16.33 -7.88
CA ILE A 269 -5.04 -15.20 -8.57
C ILE A 269 -5.34 -14.06 -7.58
N HIS A 270 -5.11 -12.82 -8.00
CA HIS A 270 -5.48 -11.61 -7.26
C HIS A 270 -6.87 -11.12 -7.69
N THR A 271 -7.81 -11.05 -6.78
CA THR A 271 -9.16 -10.56 -7.06
C THR A 271 -9.32 -9.11 -6.60
N TYR A 272 -9.77 -8.23 -7.52
CA TYR A 272 -10.05 -6.82 -7.25
C TYR A 272 -11.47 -6.64 -6.72
N HIS A 273 -11.74 -5.54 -5.95
CA HIS A 273 -13.08 -5.23 -5.39
C HIS A 273 -13.93 -6.49 -5.12
N THR A 274 -13.37 -7.38 -4.30
CA THR A 274 -13.88 -8.76 -4.08
C THR A 274 -15.27 -8.82 -3.45
N GLU A 275 -15.78 -7.71 -2.90
CA GLU A 275 -17.15 -7.61 -2.39
C GLU A 275 -18.21 -7.45 -3.51
N GLY A 276 -17.77 -7.16 -4.74
CA GLY A 276 -18.64 -7.10 -5.93
C GLY A 276 -19.25 -5.74 -6.26
N ALA A 277 -19.12 -4.72 -5.41
CA ALA A 277 -19.71 -3.40 -5.67
C ALA A 277 -19.05 -2.64 -6.83
N GLY A 278 -17.83 -3.03 -7.23
CA GLY A 278 -17.13 -2.49 -8.39
C GLY A 278 -17.71 -2.92 -9.75
N GLY A 279 -18.75 -3.74 -9.77
CA GLY A 279 -19.36 -4.14 -11.02
C GLY A 279 -20.06 -5.50 -11.05
N GLY A 280 -19.98 -6.29 -9.99
CA GLY A 280 -20.43 -7.68 -9.99
C GLY A 280 -21.95 -7.87 -9.87
N HIS A 281 -22.53 -8.72 -10.73
CA HIS A 281 -23.92 -9.15 -10.59
C HIS A 281 -24.08 -10.31 -9.61
N ALA A 282 -23.00 -11.05 -9.31
CA ALA A 282 -23.05 -12.15 -8.36
C ALA A 282 -22.91 -11.59 -6.92
N PRO A 283 -23.99 -11.58 -6.13
CA PRO A 283 -23.93 -11.09 -4.75
C PRO A 283 -23.01 -11.94 -3.87
N ASP A 284 -22.78 -13.17 -4.28
CA ASP A 284 -22.02 -14.18 -3.55
C ASP A 284 -20.54 -14.27 -3.94
N ILE A 285 -20.01 -13.29 -4.68
CA ILE A 285 -18.58 -13.24 -5.04
C ILE A 285 -17.66 -13.26 -3.81
N LEU A 286 -18.12 -12.74 -2.68
CA LEU A 286 -17.40 -12.82 -1.40
C LEU A 286 -16.96 -14.24 -1.00
N LYS A 287 -17.60 -15.29 -1.51
CA LYS A 287 -17.20 -16.69 -1.27
C LYS A 287 -15.74 -16.94 -1.60
N VAL A 288 -15.18 -16.26 -2.60
CA VAL A 288 -13.78 -16.43 -3.01
C VAL A 288 -12.77 -16.07 -1.92
N CYS A 289 -13.17 -15.30 -0.88
CA CYS A 289 -12.33 -15.03 0.28
C CYS A 289 -11.98 -16.32 1.06
N GLY A 290 -12.78 -17.37 0.92
CA GLY A 290 -12.52 -18.69 1.51
C GLY A 290 -11.53 -19.56 0.74
N GLU A 291 -11.23 -19.22 -0.51
CA GLU A 291 -10.37 -20.00 -1.37
C GLU A 291 -8.88 -19.82 -1.04
N MET A 292 -8.11 -20.93 -1.01
CA MET A 292 -6.68 -20.92 -0.67
C MET A 292 -5.83 -20.17 -1.69
N ASN A 293 -6.19 -20.26 -2.94
CA ASN A 293 -5.47 -19.72 -4.08
C ASN A 293 -5.90 -18.30 -4.46
N VAL A 294 -6.89 -17.72 -3.77
CA VAL A 294 -7.37 -16.37 -4.03
C VAL A 294 -6.74 -15.37 -3.07
N LEU A 295 -6.18 -14.30 -3.61
CA LEU A 295 -5.61 -13.18 -2.88
C LEU A 295 -6.56 -11.98 -3.00
N PRO A 296 -7.51 -11.79 -2.06
CA PRO A 296 -8.60 -10.83 -2.24
C PRO A 296 -8.21 -9.42 -1.82
N SER A 297 -8.62 -8.43 -2.62
CA SER A 297 -8.51 -7.02 -2.29
C SER A 297 -9.86 -6.30 -2.39
N SER A 298 -9.97 -5.22 -1.62
CA SER A 298 -11.03 -4.23 -1.73
C SER A 298 -10.52 -2.96 -2.40
N THR A 299 -11.45 -2.12 -2.82
CA THR A 299 -11.17 -0.76 -3.28
C THR A 299 -11.74 0.28 -2.32
N ASN A 300 -11.12 1.46 -2.28
CA ASN A 300 -11.41 2.44 -1.24
C ASN A 300 -12.78 3.15 -1.32
N PRO A 301 -13.52 3.21 -2.46
CA PRO A 301 -14.84 3.85 -2.49
C PRO A 301 -15.85 3.24 -1.51
N THR A 302 -15.82 1.94 -1.30
CA THR A 302 -16.73 1.25 -0.37
C THR A 302 -16.23 1.25 1.08
N ARG A 303 -15.04 1.81 1.33
CA ARG A 303 -14.36 1.74 2.64
C ARG A 303 -14.22 3.10 3.32
N PRO A 304 -14.55 3.18 4.62
CA PRO A 304 -15.49 2.31 5.32
C PRO A 304 -16.94 2.54 4.86
N TYR A 305 -17.84 1.61 5.16
CA TYR A 305 -19.28 1.80 4.93
C TYR A 305 -19.82 2.97 5.74
N THR A 306 -20.38 3.97 5.05
CA THR A 306 -20.96 5.20 5.62
C THR A 306 -22.37 5.40 5.12
N ILE A 307 -23.08 6.37 5.69
CA ILE A 307 -24.43 6.74 5.26
C ILE A 307 -24.51 7.21 3.80
N ASN A 308 -23.40 7.67 3.22
CA ASN A 308 -23.35 8.18 1.85
C ASN A 308 -22.79 7.16 0.85
N THR A 309 -22.24 6.03 1.32
CA THR A 309 -21.50 5.10 0.46
C THR A 309 -22.32 4.58 -0.70
N LEU A 310 -23.59 4.26 -0.48
CA LEU A 310 -24.45 3.67 -1.52
C LEU A 310 -24.73 4.67 -2.63
N ASP A 311 -25.11 5.90 -2.28
CA ASP A 311 -25.44 6.95 -3.24
C ASP A 311 -24.18 7.38 -4.03
N GLU A 312 -23.06 7.61 -3.34
CA GLU A 312 -21.79 7.95 -3.99
C GLU A 312 -21.32 6.84 -4.94
N HIS A 313 -21.52 5.59 -4.55
CA HIS A 313 -21.09 4.46 -5.36
C HIS A 313 -21.98 4.28 -6.59
N LEU A 314 -23.29 4.50 -6.44
CA LEU A 314 -24.24 4.48 -7.56
C LEU A 314 -23.87 5.53 -8.62
N ASP A 315 -23.61 6.77 -8.20
CA ASP A 315 -23.20 7.85 -9.10
C ASP A 315 -21.89 7.49 -9.84
N MET A 316 -20.91 6.96 -9.14
CA MET A 316 -19.63 6.54 -9.75
C MET A 316 -19.84 5.40 -10.76
N LEU A 317 -20.65 4.41 -10.41
CA LEU A 317 -20.94 3.26 -11.28
C LEU A 317 -21.64 3.69 -12.56
N MET A 318 -22.62 4.58 -12.46
CA MET A 318 -23.32 5.14 -13.62
C MET A 318 -22.36 5.81 -14.61
N VAL A 319 -21.43 6.61 -14.10
CA VAL A 319 -20.43 7.31 -14.93
C VAL A 319 -19.41 6.32 -15.51
N CYS A 320 -18.88 5.41 -14.70
CA CYS A 320 -17.80 4.50 -15.09
C CYS A 320 -18.24 3.50 -16.17
N HIS A 321 -19.47 3.03 -16.09
CA HIS A 321 -20.06 2.09 -17.05
C HIS A 321 -20.84 2.75 -18.19
N HIS A 322 -20.74 4.08 -18.33
CA HIS A 322 -21.43 4.85 -19.39
C HIS A 322 -22.96 4.65 -19.40
N LEU A 323 -23.55 4.50 -18.21
CA LEU A 323 -25.00 4.35 -18.04
C LEU A 323 -25.71 5.70 -18.03
N ASP A 324 -26.97 5.71 -18.47
CA ASP A 324 -27.80 6.92 -18.53
C ASP A 324 -28.88 6.88 -17.44
N PRO A 325 -28.88 7.81 -16.46
CA PRO A 325 -29.87 7.83 -15.38
C PRO A 325 -31.32 8.10 -15.87
N SER A 326 -31.48 8.53 -17.10
CA SER A 326 -32.84 8.69 -17.71
C SER A 326 -33.40 7.39 -18.29
N ILE A 327 -32.59 6.34 -18.39
CA ILE A 327 -32.97 5.00 -18.85
C ILE A 327 -33.20 4.09 -17.65
N ALA A 328 -34.44 3.65 -17.47
CA ALA A 328 -34.84 2.85 -16.31
C ALA A 328 -34.07 1.52 -16.19
N GLU A 329 -33.74 0.90 -17.31
CA GLU A 329 -33.01 -0.33 -17.39
C GLU A 329 -31.53 -0.14 -16.94
N ASP A 330 -30.91 0.97 -17.30
CA ASP A 330 -29.55 1.31 -16.88
C ASP A 330 -29.49 1.57 -15.36
N LEU A 331 -30.48 2.30 -14.84
CA LEU A 331 -30.58 2.53 -13.41
C LEU A 331 -30.77 1.23 -12.63
N ALA A 332 -31.72 0.38 -13.07
CA ALA A 332 -31.98 -0.92 -12.44
C ALA A 332 -30.73 -1.84 -12.48
N PHE A 333 -29.99 -1.79 -13.57
CA PHE A 333 -28.73 -2.51 -13.71
C PHE A 333 -27.69 -2.01 -12.69
N ALA A 334 -27.50 -0.71 -12.55
CA ALA A 334 -26.58 -0.13 -11.58
C ALA A 334 -27.00 -0.46 -10.14
N GLU A 335 -28.26 -0.28 -9.79
CA GLU A 335 -28.81 -0.58 -8.45
C GLU A 335 -28.65 -2.07 -8.08
N SER A 336 -28.74 -2.98 -9.03
CA SER A 336 -28.58 -4.42 -8.78
C SER A 336 -27.16 -4.81 -8.31
N ARG A 337 -26.17 -3.95 -8.56
CA ARG A 337 -24.76 -4.18 -8.23
C ARG A 337 -24.35 -3.62 -6.88
N ILE A 338 -25.12 -2.69 -6.31
CA ILE A 338 -24.77 -2.00 -5.07
C ILE A 338 -25.65 -2.52 -3.95
N ARG A 339 -25.05 -3.24 -3.00
CA ARG A 339 -25.74 -3.92 -1.92
C ARG A 339 -25.12 -3.53 -0.59
N ARG A 340 -25.91 -2.88 0.27
CA ARG A 340 -25.44 -2.45 1.60
C ARG A 340 -24.96 -3.62 2.45
N GLU A 341 -25.57 -4.79 2.29
CA GLU A 341 -25.28 -5.99 3.08
C GLU A 341 -23.84 -6.49 2.80
N THR A 342 -23.46 -6.60 1.53
CA THR A 342 -22.11 -7.00 1.14
C THR A 342 -21.06 -5.94 1.49
N ILE A 343 -21.40 -4.65 1.31
CA ILE A 343 -20.53 -3.52 1.69
C ILE A 343 -20.33 -3.45 3.21
N ALA A 344 -21.39 -3.69 4.00
CA ALA A 344 -21.30 -3.75 5.46
C ALA A 344 -20.45 -4.95 5.93
N ALA A 345 -20.68 -6.13 5.32
CA ALA A 345 -19.89 -7.33 5.62
C ALA A 345 -18.40 -7.17 5.29
N GLU A 346 -18.08 -6.41 4.25
CA GLU A 346 -16.72 -6.14 3.82
C GLU A 346 -15.86 -5.47 4.91
N ASP A 347 -16.40 -4.49 5.66
CA ASP A 347 -15.70 -3.88 6.81
C ASP A 347 -15.30 -4.94 7.84
N ILE A 348 -16.23 -5.86 8.15
CA ILE A 348 -16.01 -6.94 9.11
C ILE A 348 -14.99 -7.95 8.59
N LEU A 349 -15.07 -8.32 7.32
CA LEU A 349 -14.12 -9.23 6.68
C LEU A 349 -12.70 -8.64 6.65
N HIS A 350 -12.57 -7.32 6.52
CA HIS A 350 -11.29 -6.64 6.71
C HIS A 350 -10.76 -6.77 8.13
N ASP A 351 -11.61 -6.52 9.12
CA ASP A 351 -11.20 -6.53 10.53
C ASP A 351 -10.83 -7.94 11.00
N LEU A 352 -11.52 -8.96 10.49
CA LEU A 352 -11.23 -10.36 10.77
C LEU A 352 -10.08 -10.94 9.92
N GLY A 353 -9.63 -10.24 8.88
CA GLY A 353 -8.50 -10.65 8.04
C GLY A 353 -8.86 -11.60 6.91
N ALA A 354 -10.10 -11.62 6.44
CA ALA A 354 -10.51 -12.36 5.25
C ALA A 354 -10.13 -11.61 3.96
N LEU A 355 -10.29 -10.29 3.95
CA LEU A 355 -9.80 -9.43 2.88
C LEU A 355 -8.35 -9.01 3.15
N SER A 356 -7.45 -9.38 2.26
CA SER A 356 -6.00 -9.34 2.51
C SER A 356 -5.38 -7.99 2.19
N MET A 357 -5.97 -7.23 1.26
CA MET A 357 -5.42 -5.98 0.74
C MET A 357 -6.50 -4.93 0.57
N LEU A 358 -6.06 -3.65 0.55
CA LEU A 358 -6.87 -2.52 0.16
C LEU A 358 -6.11 -1.70 -0.87
N SER A 359 -6.76 -1.37 -1.97
CA SER A 359 -6.24 -0.61 -3.12
C SER A 359 -7.19 0.52 -3.48
N SER A 360 -6.91 1.28 -4.54
CA SER A 360 -7.74 2.43 -4.87
C SER A 360 -8.82 2.19 -5.90
N ASP A 361 -8.53 1.54 -7.00
CA ASP A 361 -9.28 1.66 -8.25
C ASP A 361 -9.16 3.09 -8.84
N SER A 362 -7.93 3.60 -8.83
CA SER A 362 -7.65 5.03 -9.06
C SER A 362 -8.10 5.48 -10.43
N GLN A 363 -8.82 6.59 -10.46
CA GLN A 363 -9.39 7.29 -11.62
C GLN A 363 -10.50 6.53 -12.37
N ALA A 364 -10.81 5.27 -12.01
CA ALA A 364 -12.02 4.61 -12.49
C ALA A 364 -13.19 4.84 -11.51
N MET A 365 -13.09 4.33 -10.27
CA MET A 365 -14.11 4.56 -9.24
C MET A 365 -13.51 5.02 -7.91
N GLY A 366 -12.19 5.00 -7.73
CA GLY A 366 -11.52 5.35 -6.48
C GLY A 366 -10.39 6.37 -6.62
N ARG A 367 -9.65 6.59 -5.52
CA ARG A 367 -8.65 7.64 -5.40
C ARG A 367 -7.38 7.09 -4.76
N VAL A 368 -6.26 7.15 -5.47
CA VAL A 368 -4.95 6.68 -4.95
C VAL A 368 -4.55 7.39 -3.66
N GLY A 369 -4.83 8.68 -3.54
CA GLY A 369 -4.53 9.48 -2.34
C GLY A 369 -5.32 9.08 -1.09
N GLU A 370 -6.33 8.22 -1.21
CA GLU A 370 -7.18 7.81 -0.09
C GLU A 370 -6.95 6.35 0.38
N VAL A 371 -6.03 5.59 -0.20
CA VAL A 371 -5.79 4.19 0.20
C VAL A 371 -5.44 4.08 1.68
N ILE A 372 -4.47 4.84 2.14
CA ILE A 372 -4.00 4.80 3.53
C ILE A 372 -5.08 5.33 4.49
N ILE A 373 -5.64 6.49 4.20
CA ILE A 373 -6.69 7.11 5.01
C ILE A 373 -7.89 6.17 5.21
N ARG A 374 -8.43 5.62 4.12
CA ARG A 374 -9.61 4.73 4.15
C ARG A 374 -9.33 3.42 4.90
N THR A 375 -8.10 2.93 4.79
CA THR A 375 -7.66 1.77 5.58
C THR A 375 -7.77 2.04 7.09
N TRP A 376 -7.27 3.18 7.55
CA TRP A 376 -7.29 3.52 8.97
C TRP A 376 -8.66 3.97 9.47
N GLN A 377 -9.47 4.61 8.63
CA GLN A 377 -10.89 4.89 8.94
C GLN A 377 -11.69 3.60 9.13
N THR A 378 -11.44 2.58 8.29
CA THR A 378 -12.06 1.25 8.44
C THR A 378 -11.63 0.59 9.77
N ALA A 379 -10.33 0.61 10.10
CA ALA A 379 -9.82 0.10 11.37
C ALA A 379 -10.47 0.78 12.59
N HIS A 380 -10.60 2.11 12.54
CA HIS A 380 -11.27 2.88 13.59
C HIS A 380 -12.75 2.49 13.72
N LYS A 381 -13.51 2.48 12.61
CA LYS A 381 -14.93 2.10 12.61
C LYS A 381 -15.12 0.72 13.23
N MET A 382 -14.30 -0.25 12.83
CA MET A 382 -14.38 -1.60 13.36
C MET A 382 -14.07 -1.66 14.87
N LYS A 383 -13.07 -0.91 15.34
CA LYS A 383 -12.83 -0.81 16.78
C LYS A 383 -14.03 -0.24 17.54
N VAL A 384 -14.61 0.84 17.04
CA VAL A 384 -15.75 1.51 17.70
C VAL A 384 -16.98 0.60 17.75
N GLN A 385 -17.27 -0.10 16.65
CA GLN A 385 -18.47 -0.93 16.55
C GLN A 385 -18.30 -2.35 17.10
N ARG A 386 -17.09 -2.92 17.07
CA ARG A 386 -16.83 -4.32 17.43
C ARG A 386 -15.91 -4.50 18.65
N GLY A 387 -15.29 -3.43 19.14
CA GLY A 387 -14.35 -3.50 20.27
C GLY A 387 -12.96 -3.99 19.89
N ALA A 388 -12.23 -4.54 20.86
CA ALA A 388 -10.89 -5.09 20.66
C ALA A 388 -10.94 -6.41 19.90
N LEU A 389 -9.91 -6.68 19.09
CA LEU A 389 -9.68 -8.01 18.51
C LEU A 389 -9.27 -8.99 19.62
N PRO A 390 -9.45 -10.31 19.44
CA PRO A 390 -9.01 -11.31 20.41
C PRO A 390 -7.52 -11.25 20.76
N GLU A 391 -6.69 -10.83 19.79
CA GLU A 391 -5.24 -10.67 19.92
C GLU A 391 -4.82 -9.33 20.55
N ASP A 392 -5.72 -8.37 20.61
CA ASP A 392 -5.53 -7.06 21.26
C ASP A 392 -6.01 -7.09 22.72
N ASN A 393 -5.82 -6.00 23.42
CA ASN A 393 -6.25 -5.86 24.81
C ASN A 393 -6.88 -4.47 25.06
N ALA A 394 -7.32 -4.21 26.30
CA ALA A 394 -7.96 -2.93 26.65
C ALA A 394 -6.98 -1.72 26.59
N ARG A 395 -5.68 -1.95 26.45
CA ARG A 395 -4.67 -0.90 26.48
C ARG A 395 -4.23 -0.43 25.11
N ASN A 396 -4.19 -1.35 24.12
CA ASN A 396 -3.67 -1.06 22.78
C ASN A 396 -4.37 -1.90 21.72
N ASP A 397 -4.18 -1.48 20.46
CA ASP A 397 -4.68 -2.10 19.24
C ASP A 397 -3.52 -2.58 18.36
N ASN A 398 -2.46 -3.09 18.96
CA ASN A 398 -1.23 -3.41 18.24
C ASN A 398 -1.43 -4.44 17.13
N PHE A 399 -2.24 -5.48 17.40
CA PHE A 399 -2.47 -6.49 16.38
C PHE A 399 -3.34 -5.95 15.24
N ARG A 400 -4.40 -5.20 15.56
CA ARG A 400 -5.21 -4.52 14.54
C ARG A 400 -4.33 -3.58 13.72
N ALA A 401 -3.45 -2.79 14.34
CA ALA A 401 -2.55 -1.90 13.63
C ALA A 401 -1.61 -2.67 12.68
N LYS A 402 -1.02 -3.78 13.13
CA LYS A 402 -0.19 -4.66 12.30
C LYS A 402 -0.97 -5.30 11.15
N ARG A 403 -2.22 -5.71 11.39
CA ARG A 403 -3.13 -6.25 10.37
C ARG A 403 -3.44 -5.22 9.28
N TYR A 404 -3.76 -4.00 9.67
CA TYR A 404 -4.18 -2.97 8.72
C TYR A 404 -3.01 -2.36 7.94
N VAL A 405 -1.84 -2.15 8.55
CA VAL A 405 -0.66 -1.69 7.80
C VAL A 405 -0.22 -2.72 6.76
N ALA A 406 -0.35 -4.01 7.04
CA ALA A 406 -0.01 -5.08 6.09
C ALA A 406 -0.86 -5.05 4.80
N LYS A 407 -2.09 -4.50 4.85
CA LYS A 407 -3.02 -4.49 3.71
C LYS A 407 -2.57 -3.62 2.54
N TYR A 408 -1.78 -2.60 2.80
CA TYR A 408 -1.27 -1.68 1.77
C TYR A 408 0.26 -1.63 1.71
N THR A 409 0.94 -2.55 2.41
CA THR A 409 2.40 -2.64 2.40
C THR A 409 2.86 -4.04 2.00
N ILE A 410 3.02 -4.96 2.96
CA ILE A 410 3.62 -6.28 2.69
C ILE A 410 2.72 -7.22 1.87
N ASN A 411 1.40 -7.23 2.10
CA ASN A 411 0.51 -8.16 1.38
C ASN A 411 0.43 -7.87 -0.13
N PRO A 412 0.24 -6.63 -0.60
CA PRO A 412 0.34 -6.34 -2.03
C PRO A 412 1.74 -6.61 -2.60
N ALA A 413 2.80 -6.42 -1.80
CA ALA A 413 4.16 -6.75 -2.24
C ALA A 413 4.37 -8.25 -2.44
N LEU A 414 3.85 -9.09 -1.54
CA LEU A 414 3.84 -10.55 -1.68
C LEU A 414 3.02 -10.99 -2.90
N THR A 415 1.82 -10.44 -3.03
CA THR A 415 0.88 -10.75 -4.11
C THR A 415 1.50 -10.53 -5.49
N HIS A 416 2.23 -9.44 -5.68
CA HIS A 416 2.83 -9.08 -6.98
C HIS A 416 4.32 -9.43 -7.10
N GLY A 417 4.86 -10.22 -6.19
CA GLY A 417 6.23 -10.74 -6.29
C GLY A 417 7.34 -9.67 -6.15
N ILE A 418 7.07 -8.58 -5.42
CA ILE A 418 8.01 -7.47 -5.20
C ILE A 418 8.46 -7.33 -3.73
N ALA A 419 8.03 -8.24 -2.85
CA ALA A 419 8.33 -8.18 -1.42
C ALA A 419 9.82 -8.29 -1.07
N HIS A 420 10.64 -8.72 -2.00
CA HIS A 420 12.09 -8.74 -1.83
C HIS A 420 12.75 -7.36 -1.93
N GLU A 421 12.06 -6.37 -2.47
CA GLU A 421 12.54 -4.99 -2.59
C GLU A 421 11.78 -4.01 -1.67
N VAL A 422 10.45 -4.13 -1.56
CA VAL A 422 9.58 -3.16 -0.88
C VAL A 422 8.55 -3.83 0.03
N GLY A 423 7.75 -3.06 0.74
CA GLY A 423 6.57 -3.51 1.48
C GLY A 423 6.78 -3.71 2.98
N SER A 424 8.00 -3.56 3.50
CA SER A 424 8.26 -3.56 4.95
C SER A 424 9.57 -2.88 5.30
N ILE A 425 9.71 -2.50 6.58
CA ILE A 425 10.95 -1.90 7.11
C ILE A 425 11.83 -3.04 7.63
N GLU A 426 12.66 -3.59 6.74
CA GLU A 426 13.56 -4.70 7.05
C GLU A 426 14.92 -4.51 6.37
N PRO A 427 16.03 -4.91 7.01
CA PRO A 427 17.34 -4.84 6.39
C PRO A 427 17.41 -5.53 5.02
N GLY A 428 18.00 -4.85 4.06
CA GLY A 428 18.14 -5.29 2.67
C GLY A 428 17.08 -4.74 1.72
N LYS A 429 15.93 -4.31 2.22
CA LYS A 429 14.86 -3.73 1.39
C LYS A 429 15.15 -2.29 0.99
N TRP A 430 14.53 -1.86 -0.08
CA TRP A 430 14.61 -0.49 -0.58
C TRP A 430 14.02 0.47 0.45
N ALA A 431 14.72 1.56 0.71
CA ALA A 431 14.34 2.49 1.77
C ALA A 431 13.29 3.50 1.29
N ASP A 432 12.12 2.98 0.95
CA ASP A 432 10.90 3.77 0.70
C ASP A 432 10.14 3.87 2.02
N LEU A 433 10.27 5.01 2.68
CA LEU A 433 9.79 5.23 4.04
C LEU A 433 8.90 6.46 4.12
N VAL A 434 7.88 6.39 4.97
CA VAL A 434 6.96 7.50 5.22
C VAL A 434 7.01 7.87 6.69
N LEU A 435 7.30 9.15 6.97
CA LEU A 435 7.39 9.70 8.31
C LEU A 435 6.12 10.51 8.61
N TRP A 436 5.51 10.22 9.74
CA TRP A 436 4.23 10.79 10.15
C TRP A 436 4.34 11.44 11.53
N GLU A 437 3.85 12.65 11.67
CA GLU A 437 3.47 13.14 13.00
C GLU A 437 2.27 12.33 13.49
N PRO A 438 2.23 11.84 14.73
CA PRO A 438 1.12 11.04 15.24
C PRO A 438 -0.26 11.68 15.06
N ALA A 439 -0.35 13.00 15.20
CA ALA A 439 -1.60 13.74 15.01
C ALA A 439 -2.10 13.74 13.55
N PHE A 440 -1.21 13.51 12.58
CA PHE A 440 -1.51 13.48 11.14
C PHE A 440 -1.27 12.09 10.52
N PHE A 441 -1.12 11.08 11.37
CA PHE A 441 -0.86 9.71 10.92
C PHE A 441 -1.91 9.22 9.92
N GLY A 442 -1.43 8.69 8.79
CA GLY A 442 -2.28 8.17 7.72
C GLY A 442 -3.00 9.24 6.88
N ILE A 443 -2.81 10.54 7.19
CA ILE A 443 -3.50 11.65 6.53
C ILE A 443 -2.51 12.51 5.74
N LYS A 444 -1.51 13.06 6.44
CA LYS A 444 -0.51 13.97 5.87
C LYS A 444 0.89 13.54 6.33
N PRO A 445 1.66 12.84 5.50
CA PRO A 445 3.06 12.56 5.79
C PRO A 445 3.83 13.88 6.01
N SER A 446 4.72 13.92 6.99
CA SER A 446 5.67 15.03 7.13
C SER A 446 6.78 14.94 6.09
N MET A 447 7.19 13.72 5.76
CA MET A 447 8.29 13.44 4.83
C MET A 447 8.14 12.07 4.20
N ILE A 448 8.49 11.96 2.92
CA ILE A 448 8.52 10.71 2.16
C ILE A 448 9.92 10.50 1.59
N LEU A 449 10.52 9.35 1.89
CA LEU A 449 11.80 8.94 1.34
C LEU A 449 11.59 7.94 0.22
N LYS A 450 12.36 8.11 -0.86
CA LYS A 450 12.49 7.16 -1.96
C LYS A 450 13.94 6.71 -2.04
N GLY A 451 14.17 5.40 -1.94
CA GLY A 451 15.53 4.87 -1.94
C GLY A 451 16.44 5.60 -0.94
N GLY A 452 15.91 5.91 0.25
CA GLY A 452 16.64 6.55 1.33
C GLY A 452 16.93 8.05 1.19
N MET A 453 16.46 8.69 0.11
CA MET A 453 16.61 10.12 -0.11
C MET A 453 15.24 10.82 -0.05
N ILE A 454 15.18 12.03 0.50
CA ILE A 454 13.92 12.76 0.65
C ILE A 454 13.37 13.11 -0.73
N ALA A 455 12.17 12.62 -1.03
CA ALA A 455 11.48 12.82 -2.30
C ALA A 455 10.44 13.93 -2.21
N VAL A 456 9.62 13.90 -1.15
CA VAL A 456 8.58 14.90 -0.91
C VAL A 456 8.55 15.23 0.59
N ALA A 457 8.35 16.49 0.92
CA ALA A 457 8.19 16.92 2.30
C ALA A 457 7.24 18.12 2.40
N GLN A 458 6.58 18.25 3.54
CA GLN A 458 5.84 19.47 3.87
C GLN A 458 6.83 20.60 4.13
N MET A 459 6.68 21.70 3.41
CA MET A 459 7.55 22.88 3.54
C MET A 459 6.77 24.15 3.22
N GLY A 460 7.08 25.23 3.97
CA GLY A 460 6.53 26.55 3.73
C GLY A 460 7.14 27.25 2.52
N ASP A 461 7.15 28.59 2.56
CA ASP A 461 7.70 29.40 1.48
C ASP A 461 9.21 29.13 1.31
N PRO A 462 9.67 28.69 0.13
CA PRO A 462 11.08 28.42 -0.12
C PRO A 462 11.95 29.69 -0.18
N ASN A 463 11.34 30.88 -0.28
CA ASN A 463 12.04 32.17 -0.23
C ASN A 463 12.08 32.77 1.19
N ALA A 464 11.48 32.12 2.19
CA ALA A 464 11.54 32.59 3.56
C ALA A 464 12.90 32.30 4.22
N SER A 465 13.23 33.04 5.25
CA SER A 465 14.47 32.82 6.03
C SER A 465 14.53 31.46 6.72
N ILE A 466 13.35 30.85 6.98
CA ILE A 466 13.18 29.51 7.52
C ILE A 466 12.04 28.81 6.77
N PRO A 467 12.01 27.46 6.68
CA PRO A 467 11.04 26.74 5.84
C PRO A 467 9.66 26.52 6.48
N THR A 468 9.32 27.26 7.53
CA THR A 468 8.10 27.05 8.34
C THR A 468 6.93 28.00 8.06
N PRO A 469 7.07 29.19 7.40
CA PRO A 469 5.94 30.09 7.18
C PRO A 469 4.84 29.47 6.33
N GLN A 470 3.59 29.78 6.69
CA GLN A 470 2.41 29.42 5.89
C GLN A 470 2.36 30.21 4.57
N PRO A 471 1.78 29.65 3.50
CA PRO A 471 1.19 28.30 3.44
C PRO A 471 2.24 27.19 3.32
N VAL A 472 2.01 26.09 4.05
CA VAL A 472 2.82 24.87 3.93
C VAL A 472 2.21 23.97 2.85
N HIS A 473 3.05 23.50 1.93
CA HIS A 473 2.66 22.63 0.84
C HIS A 473 3.56 21.40 0.79
N TYR A 474 3.08 20.32 0.17
CA TYR A 474 3.95 19.25 -0.30
C TYR A 474 4.85 19.76 -1.40
N ARG A 475 6.15 19.62 -1.20
CA ARG A 475 7.14 20.06 -2.19
C ARG A 475 8.05 18.90 -2.56
N GLU A 476 8.31 18.79 -3.84
CA GLU A 476 9.32 17.87 -4.36
C GLU A 476 10.72 18.28 -3.91
N MET A 477 11.48 17.28 -3.47
CA MET A 477 12.85 17.44 -3.00
C MET A 477 13.86 16.83 -4.00
N PHE A 478 15.11 16.73 -3.62
CA PHE A 478 16.19 16.39 -4.55
C PHE A 478 16.13 14.97 -5.09
N ALA A 479 15.50 14.02 -4.39
CA ALA A 479 15.32 12.66 -4.89
C ALA A 479 14.44 12.58 -6.16
N THR A 480 13.62 13.61 -6.42
CA THR A 480 12.76 13.68 -7.60
C THR A 480 13.42 14.37 -8.79
N ARG A 481 14.70 14.79 -8.69
CA ARG A 481 15.34 15.65 -9.67
C ARG A 481 16.49 14.96 -10.40
N GLY A 482 16.59 15.26 -11.70
CA GLY A 482 17.70 14.86 -12.55
C GLY A 482 18.00 13.36 -12.47
N GLY A 483 19.30 13.02 -12.46
CA GLY A 483 19.72 11.62 -12.36
C GLY A 483 19.46 10.93 -11.03
N ALA A 484 19.14 11.69 -9.94
CA ALA A 484 18.81 11.11 -8.65
C ALA A 484 17.51 10.30 -8.73
N LEU A 485 16.49 10.78 -9.44
CA LEU A 485 15.21 10.11 -9.65
C LEU A 485 15.39 8.65 -10.11
N ALA A 486 16.22 8.43 -11.12
CA ALA A 486 16.47 7.10 -11.67
C ALA A 486 17.23 6.17 -10.68
N ARG A 487 17.87 6.73 -9.65
CA ARG A 487 18.60 5.97 -8.63
C ARG A 487 17.81 5.74 -7.35
N THR A 488 16.70 6.46 -7.15
CA THR A 488 15.86 6.38 -5.95
C THR A 488 14.53 5.68 -6.18
N SER A 489 14.18 5.37 -7.43
CA SER A 489 12.95 4.68 -7.80
C SER A 489 13.21 3.43 -8.65
N LEU A 490 12.25 2.50 -8.64
CA LEU A 490 12.34 1.21 -9.30
C LEU A 490 11.30 1.10 -10.40
N THR A 491 11.62 0.32 -11.44
CA THR A 491 10.63 -0.14 -12.43
C THR A 491 10.56 -1.66 -12.37
N PHE A 492 9.39 -2.19 -12.03
CA PHE A 492 9.14 -3.62 -11.98
C PHE A 492 8.76 -4.15 -13.36
N VAL A 493 9.31 -5.30 -13.72
CA VAL A 493 9.04 -5.99 -15.00
C VAL A 493 8.98 -7.50 -14.76
N SER A 494 8.53 -8.26 -15.74
CA SER A 494 8.66 -9.73 -15.71
C SER A 494 10.14 -10.16 -15.74
N LYS A 495 10.42 -11.33 -15.17
CA LYS A 495 11.76 -11.94 -15.27
C LYS A 495 12.16 -12.18 -16.72
N LEU A 496 11.22 -12.61 -17.55
CA LEU A 496 11.46 -12.84 -18.99
C LEU A 496 11.98 -11.57 -19.71
N ALA A 497 11.38 -10.42 -19.42
CA ALA A 497 11.80 -9.15 -20.00
C ALA A 497 13.15 -8.66 -19.43
N ALA A 498 13.36 -8.82 -18.13
CA ALA A 498 14.63 -8.45 -17.48
C ALA A 498 15.80 -9.25 -18.05
N ASP A 499 15.65 -10.57 -18.18
CA ASP A 499 16.67 -11.48 -18.73
C ASP A 499 16.95 -11.17 -20.23
N ALA A 500 15.96 -10.63 -20.95
CA ALA A 500 16.11 -10.19 -22.35
C ALA A 500 16.74 -8.79 -22.50
N GLY A 501 17.22 -8.17 -21.43
CA GLY A 501 17.91 -6.87 -21.46
C GLY A 501 16.99 -5.70 -21.80
N ILE A 502 15.76 -5.69 -21.28
CA ILE A 502 14.75 -4.67 -21.60
C ILE A 502 15.21 -3.25 -21.26
N ALA A 503 16.05 -3.06 -20.23
CA ALA A 503 16.57 -1.75 -19.85
C ALA A 503 17.33 -1.09 -21.00
N GLU A 504 18.26 -1.82 -21.61
CA GLU A 504 19.07 -1.34 -22.74
C GLU A 504 18.21 -1.17 -23.99
N ARG A 505 17.33 -2.14 -24.27
CA ARG A 505 16.46 -2.12 -25.46
C ARG A 505 15.53 -0.90 -25.50
N TYR A 506 15.02 -0.47 -24.34
CA TYR A 506 14.08 0.65 -24.23
C TYR A 506 14.75 1.95 -23.78
N GLY A 507 16.05 1.92 -23.46
CA GLY A 507 16.82 3.08 -22.99
C GLY A 507 16.40 3.57 -21.62
N LEU A 508 16.05 2.65 -20.70
CA LEU A 508 15.54 2.98 -19.36
C LEU A 508 16.71 3.29 -18.41
N ALA A 509 16.60 4.39 -17.68
CA ALA A 509 17.60 4.83 -16.70
C ALA A 509 17.32 4.30 -15.29
N LYS A 510 16.05 4.07 -14.92
CA LYS A 510 15.67 3.48 -13.65
C LYS A 510 16.17 2.05 -13.51
N ARG A 511 16.41 1.67 -12.27
CA ARG A 511 16.72 0.28 -11.93
C ARG A 511 15.53 -0.61 -12.24
N ILE A 512 15.77 -1.57 -13.14
CA ILE A 512 14.81 -2.62 -13.48
C ILE A 512 14.89 -3.74 -12.46
N VAL A 513 13.74 -4.17 -11.93
CA VAL A 513 13.62 -5.23 -10.96
C VAL A 513 12.61 -6.27 -11.45
N PRO A 514 13.03 -7.53 -11.61
CA PRO A 514 12.10 -8.59 -11.99
C PRO A 514 11.18 -8.96 -10.82
N VAL A 515 9.89 -9.14 -11.11
CA VAL A 515 8.97 -9.81 -10.18
C VAL A 515 9.35 -11.27 -10.04
N ARG A 516 9.05 -11.87 -8.88
CA ARG A 516 9.37 -13.26 -8.61
C ARG A 516 8.48 -13.87 -7.54
N ASN A 517 8.29 -15.17 -7.60
CA ASN A 517 7.51 -15.95 -6.63
C ASN A 517 6.02 -15.55 -6.61
N CYS A 518 5.46 -15.13 -7.76
CA CYS A 518 4.06 -14.74 -7.88
C CYS A 518 3.11 -15.94 -7.82
N ARG A 519 3.56 -17.11 -8.26
CA ARG A 519 2.69 -18.31 -8.43
C ARG A 519 2.65 -19.22 -7.23
N ASN A 520 3.60 -19.08 -6.29
CA ASN A 520 3.67 -19.89 -5.07
C ASN A 520 3.05 -19.19 -3.84
N VAL A 521 2.50 -18.00 -4.01
CA VAL A 521 1.83 -17.27 -2.94
C VAL A 521 0.38 -17.70 -2.83
N THR A 522 -0.07 -17.95 -1.62
CA THR A 522 -1.43 -18.37 -1.31
C THR A 522 -2.05 -17.44 -0.26
N LYS A 523 -3.31 -17.64 0.04
CA LYS A 523 -4.01 -16.95 1.11
C LYS A 523 -3.32 -17.13 2.47
N ALA A 524 -2.67 -18.28 2.71
CA ALA A 524 -1.95 -18.55 3.95
C ALA A 524 -0.72 -17.66 4.15
N ASP A 525 -0.17 -17.09 3.08
CA ASP A 525 1.00 -16.21 3.12
C ASP A 525 0.63 -14.74 3.40
N MET A 526 -0.66 -14.40 3.41
CA MET A 526 -1.14 -13.04 3.67
C MET A 526 -0.98 -12.68 5.14
N ILE A 527 0.00 -11.88 5.43
CA ILE A 527 0.41 -11.51 6.79
C ILE A 527 -0.76 -10.90 7.57
N HIS A 528 -1.14 -11.50 8.69
CA HIS A 528 -2.26 -11.15 9.55
C HIS A 528 -3.64 -11.13 8.87
N ASN A 529 -3.72 -11.57 7.60
CA ASN A 529 -4.91 -11.49 6.75
C ASN A 529 -5.17 -12.80 5.99
N ALA A 530 -4.92 -13.93 6.65
CA ALA A 530 -5.00 -15.27 6.09
C ALA A 530 -6.30 -16.02 6.44
N TRP A 531 -7.27 -15.37 7.09
CA TRP A 531 -8.53 -16.03 7.46
C TRP A 531 -9.34 -16.41 6.21
N ARG A 532 -9.85 -17.62 6.21
CA ARG A 532 -10.62 -18.24 5.12
C ARG A 532 -11.95 -18.73 5.63
N PRO A 533 -12.94 -17.85 5.76
CA PRO A 533 -14.27 -18.25 6.20
C PRO A 533 -15.02 -19.05 5.12
N SER A 534 -15.91 -19.92 5.56
CA SER A 534 -16.98 -20.44 4.71
C SER A 534 -18.06 -19.36 4.61
N ILE A 535 -18.16 -18.73 3.44
CA ILE A 535 -19.12 -17.64 3.20
C ILE A 535 -20.32 -18.15 2.40
N SER A 536 -21.51 -17.77 2.84
CA SER A 536 -22.74 -17.85 2.06
C SER A 536 -23.41 -16.47 2.00
N VAL A 537 -24.02 -16.16 0.88
CA VAL A 537 -24.80 -14.93 0.67
C VAL A 537 -26.18 -15.33 0.22
N ASP A 538 -27.21 -14.83 0.89
CA ASP A 538 -28.59 -15.09 0.52
C ASP A 538 -28.93 -14.33 -0.77
N PRO A 539 -29.46 -14.98 -1.80
CA PRO A 539 -29.71 -14.32 -3.10
C PRO A 539 -30.91 -13.35 -3.09
N GLU A 540 -31.76 -13.39 -2.07
CA GLU A 540 -32.94 -12.50 -1.95
C GLU A 540 -32.70 -11.33 -1.00
N THR A 541 -32.09 -11.60 0.17
CA THR A 541 -31.84 -10.59 1.21
C THR A 541 -30.44 -10.01 1.14
N TYR A 542 -29.52 -10.67 0.45
CA TYR A 542 -28.07 -10.38 0.41
C TYR A 542 -27.35 -10.52 1.73
N ASP A 543 -27.98 -11.11 2.74
CA ASP A 543 -27.34 -11.39 4.01
C ASP A 543 -26.08 -12.23 3.85
N VAL A 544 -24.97 -11.76 4.40
CA VAL A 544 -23.68 -12.42 4.36
C VAL A 544 -23.44 -13.19 5.64
N ILE A 545 -23.28 -14.50 5.54
CA ILE A 545 -22.97 -15.38 6.67
C ILE A 545 -21.57 -15.94 6.47
N ALA A 546 -20.68 -15.77 7.45
CA ALA A 546 -19.34 -16.36 7.48
C ALA A 546 -19.18 -17.26 8.70
N ASP A 547 -18.81 -18.55 8.46
CA ASP A 547 -18.70 -19.58 9.49
C ASP A 547 -19.95 -19.66 10.40
N GLY A 548 -21.13 -19.48 9.82
CA GLY A 548 -22.41 -19.52 10.52
C GLY A 548 -22.79 -18.24 11.28
N GLN A 549 -22.00 -17.17 11.18
CA GLN A 549 -22.27 -15.89 11.80
C GLN A 549 -22.71 -14.86 10.76
N LEU A 550 -23.83 -14.19 10.99
CA LEU A 550 -24.29 -13.07 10.17
C LEU A 550 -23.33 -11.89 10.33
N LEU A 551 -22.84 -11.35 9.21
CA LEU A 551 -21.96 -10.20 9.17
C LEU A 551 -22.76 -8.94 8.83
N THR A 552 -23.04 -8.12 9.82
CA THR A 552 -23.72 -6.83 9.65
C THR A 552 -23.07 -5.77 10.53
N CYS A 553 -23.00 -4.54 10.03
CA CYS A 553 -22.55 -3.40 10.82
C CYS A 553 -23.30 -2.13 10.37
N GLU A 554 -23.37 -1.15 11.26
CA GLU A 554 -24.03 0.12 10.96
C GLU A 554 -23.16 1.02 10.06
N PRO A 555 -23.77 1.79 9.17
CA PRO A 555 -23.03 2.81 8.42
C PRO A 555 -22.48 3.87 9.38
N ALA A 556 -21.25 4.32 9.14
CA ALA A 556 -20.68 5.41 9.92
C ALA A 556 -21.34 6.74 9.55
N THR A 557 -21.74 7.52 10.55
CA THR A 557 -22.27 8.88 10.39
C THR A 557 -21.18 9.95 10.54
N VAL A 558 -20.09 9.61 11.22
CA VAL A 558 -18.93 10.47 11.43
C VAL A 558 -17.68 9.63 11.24
N LEU A 559 -16.72 10.15 10.48
CA LEU A 559 -15.41 9.55 10.31
C LEU A 559 -14.33 10.43 10.95
N PRO A 560 -13.31 9.81 11.59
CA PRO A 560 -12.06 10.49 11.92
C PRO A 560 -11.27 10.75 10.64
N MET A 561 -10.15 11.48 10.76
CA MET A 561 -9.23 11.70 9.64
C MET A 561 -9.91 12.38 8.45
N ALA A 562 -10.92 13.21 8.73
CA ALA A 562 -11.80 13.77 7.72
C ALA A 562 -11.46 15.25 7.42
N GLN A 563 -12.41 15.94 6.87
CA GLN A 563 -12.34 17.26 6.25
C GLN A 563 -11.51 18.33 7.01
N ARG A 564 -11.53 18.34 8.35
CA ARG A 564 -10.77 19.33 9.16
C ARG A 564 -9.26 19.29 8.92
N TYR A 565 -8.72 18.14 8.50
CA TYR A 565 -7.29 18.00 8.20
C TYR A 565 -6.89 18.60 6.85
N PHE A 566 -7.86 18.93 6.01
CA PHE A 566 -7.65 19.45 4.67
C PHE A 566 -8.01 20.94 4.53
N LEU A 567 -8.41 21.57 5.63
CA LEU A 567 -8.75 22.99 5.65
C LEU A 567 -7.53 23.92 5.76
N PHE A 568 -6.37 23.38 6.12
CA PHE A 568 -5.16 24.16 6.36
C PHE A 568 -3.95 23.59 5.66
#